data_96a9985d8c3ccc6480a73065d5ef519b
#
_entry.id   96a9985d8c3ccc6480a73065d5ef519b
#
_cell.length_a   1.000
_cell.length_b   1.000
_cell.length_c   1.000
_cell.angle_alpha   90.00
_cell.angle_beta   90.00
_cell.angle_gamma   90.00
#
_symmetry.space_group_name_H-M   'P 1'
#
loop_
_entity.id
_entity.type
_entity.pdbx_description
1 polymer ?
#
loop_
_entity_poly.entity_id
_entity_poly.type
_entity_poly.pdbx_seq_one_letter_code
_entity_poly.pdbx_strand_id
1 'polypeptide(L)'
;MAYTISYTDAANKGTIVVEDNSLNTSTTLQIPGRNTTAYGSAIATNFLHLLENFAFNTAPSNGIEGQLWYDNTGGAETLKVFDGTNWVSAAGIKKAVSAPDVSTSQLGDLWVDTDNQQLYLFSGS
;
A
#
# COMPACT_ATOMS: atom_id res chain seq x y z
N MET A 1 -5.33 14.60 -26.90
CA MET A 1 -4.42 15.48 -26.13
C MET A 1 -4.33 14.93 -24.72
N ALA A 2 -3.11 14.59 -24.28
CA ALA A 2 -2.83 14.12 -22.93
C ALA A 2 -3.35 15.09 -21.86
N TYR A 3 -3.63 14.60 -20.68
CA TYR A 3 -3.95 15.43 -19.52
C TYR A 3 -3.04 15.06 -18.34
N THR A 4 -2.91 15.98 -17.39
CA THR A 4 -2.04 15.82 -16.24
C THR A 4 -2.86 15.82 -14.96
N ILE A 5 -2.53 14.90 -14.05
CA ILE A 5 -3.12 14.82 -12.71
C ILE A 5 -2.02 15.08 -11.70
N SER A 6 -2.29 15.92 -10.72
CA SER A 6 -1.36 16.19 -9.62
C SER A 6 -1.70 15.36 -8.41
N TYR A 7 -0.68 14.80 -7.74
CA TYR A 7 -0.86 14.27 -6.39
C TYR A 7 -1.22 15.39 -5.41
N THR A 8 -1.81 15.06 -4.28
CA THR A 8 -2.10 16.04 -3.22
C THR A 8 -0.82 16.74 -2.77
N ASP A 9 0.26 15.99 -2.60
CA ASP A 9 1.59 16.52 -2.34
C ASP A 9 2.42 16.51 -3.66
N ALA A 10 2.03 17.36 -4.60
CA ALA A 10 2.68 17.43 -5.90
C ALA A 10 4.15 17.90 -5.82
N ALA A 11 4.52 18.62 -4.77
CA ALA A 11 5.89 19.09 -4.57
C ALA A 11 6.87 17.92 -4.39
N ASN A 12 6.46 16.86 -3.70
CA ASN A 12 7.29 15.68 -3.45
C ASN A 12 6.98 14.50 -4.38
N LYS A 13 5.71 14.33 -4.77
CA LYS A 13 5.25 13.18 -5.58
C LYS A 13 5.11 13.48 -7.07
N GLY A 14 5.09 14.77 -7.44
CA GLY A 14 5.00 15.19 -8.84
C GLY A 14 3.59 15.07 -9.42
N THR A 15 3.53 14.71 -10.69
CA THR A 15 2.30 14.61 -11.49
C THR A 15 2.32 13.35 -12.36
N ILE A 16 1.15 12.90 -12.78
CA ILE A 16 0.96 11.81 -13.74
C ILE A 16 0.47 12.40 -15.05
N VAL A 17 1.14 12.09 -16.15
CA VAL A 17 0.66 12.40 -17.50
C VAL A 17 -0.09 11.18 -18.03
N VAL A 18 -1.31 11.40 -18.51
CA VAL A 18 -2.16 10.35 -19.04
C VAL A 18 -2.41 10.62 -20.53
N GLU A 19 -1.93 9.71 -21.36
CA GLU A 19 -2.06 9.80 -22.82
C GLU A 19 -3.45 9.37 -23.28
N ASP A 20 -3.88 9.94 -24.42
CA ASP A 20 -5.15 9.55 -25.05
C ASP A 20 -5.12 8.08 -25.47
N ASN A 21 -6.28 7.44 -25.49
CA ASN A 21 -6.48 6.04 -25.91
C ASN A 21 -5.63 5.02 -25.11
N SER A 22 -5.21 5.35 -23.89
CA SER A 22 -4.35 4.50 -23.06
C SER A 22 -4.88 4.36 -21.65
N LEU A 23 -4.40 3.32 -20.96
CA LEU A 23 -4.53 3.19 -19.50
C LEU A 23 -3.15 3.43 -18.90
N ASN A 24 -3.01 4.47 -18.08
CA ASN A 24 -1.78 4.71 -17.33
C ASN A 24 -1.76 3.80 -16.12
N THR A 25 -0.71 3.00 -15.98
CA THR A 25 -0.49 2.03 -14.90
C THR A 25 0.75 2.35 -14.06
N SER A 26 1.14 3.61 -14.01
CA SER A 26 2.29 4.04 -13.19
C SER A 26 2.01 3.97 -11.68
N THR A 27 0.75 3.86 -11.29
CA THR A 27 0.31 3.55 -9.93
C THR A 27 -0.34 2.17 -9.88
N THR A 28 -0.74 1.72 -8.72
CA THR A 28 -1.52 0.47 -8.56
C THR A 28 -2.88 0.57 -9.24
N LEU A 29 -3.44 1.77 -9.38
CA LEU A 29 -4.70 2.01 -10.09
C LEU A 29 -4.47 2.19 -11.59
N GLN A 30 -5.50 1.89 -12.37
CA GLN A 30 -5.54 2.14 -13.81
C GLN A 30 -6.19 3.50 -14.08
N ILE A 31 -5.46 4.43 -14.66
CA ILE A 31 -5.97 5.78 -14.94
C ILE A 31 -6.24 5.89 -16.45
N PRO A 32 -7.53 5.95 -16.87
CA PRO A 32 -7.86 5.97 -18.29
C PRO A 32 -7.60 7.33 -18.90
N GLY A 33 -6.93 7.31 -20.06
CA GLY A 33 -6.80 8.47 -20.93
C GLY A 33 -8.11 8.80 -21.65
N ARG A 34 -8.16 9.95 -22.32
CA ARG A 34 -9.32 10.32 -23.14
C ARG A 34 -9.50 9.28 -24.24
N ASN A 35 -10.75 9.04 -24.61
CA ASN A 35 -11.14 8.10 -25.68
C ASN A 35 -10.70 6.63 -25.45
N THR A 36 -10.32 6.26 -24.23
CA THR A 36 -10.02 4.87 -23.90
C THR A 36 -11.29 4.04 -23.91
N THR A 37 -11.31 2.95 -24.68
CA THR A 37 -12.52 2.13 -24.88
C THR A 37 -12.95 1.36 -23.63
N ALA A 38 -12.02 0.99 -22.77
CA ALA A 38 -12.27 0.20 -21.54
C ALA A 38 -12.30 1.05 -20.26
N TYR A 39 -12.57 2.35 -20.36
CA TYR A 39 -12.49 3.24 -19.19
C TYR A 39 -13.47 2.87 -18.07
N GLY A 40 -14.66 2.42 -18.40
CA GLY A 40 -15.68 2.07 -17.40
C GLY A 40 -15.27 0.87 -16.53
N SER A 41 -14.73 -0.19 -17.16
CA SER A 41 -14.25 -1.35 -16.43
C SER A 41 -13.00 -1.03 -15.58
N ALA A 42 -12.10 -0.18 -16.11
CA ALA A 42 -10.92 0.26 -15.38
C ALA A 42 -11.31 1.03 -14.09
N ILE A 43 -12.23 1.99 -14.21
CA ILE A 43 -12.74 2.77 -13.07
C ILE A 43 -13.46 1.87 -12.06
N ALA A 44 -14.33 0.96 -12.54
CA ALA A 44 -15.05 0.03 -11.65
C ALA A 44 -14.08 -0.89 -10.90
N THR A 45 -13.06 -1.41 -11.56
CA THR A 45 -12.00 -2.21 -10.93
C THR A 45 -11.24 -1.40 -9.88
N ASN A 46 -10.90 -0.15 -10.17
CA ASN A 46 -10.24 0.74 -9.22
C ASN A 46 -11.08 0.93 -7.95
N PHE A 47 -12.39 1.11 -8.09
CA PHE A 47 -13.29 1.25 -6.94
C PHE A 47 -13.30 0.00 -6.06
N LEU A 48 -13.32 -1.19 -6.66
CA LEU A 48 -13.24 -2.44 -5.89
C LEU A 48 -11.91 -2.57 -5.18
N HIS A 49 -10.78 -2.28 -5.85
CA HIS A 49 -9.46 -2.31 -5.24
C HIS A 49 -9.35 -1.35 -4.05
N LEU A 50 -9.92 -0.14 -4.17
CA LEU A 50 -9.95 0.83 -3.08
C LEU A 50 -10.87 0.36 -1.95
N LEU A 51 -12.05 -0.19 -2.28
CA LEU A 51 -13.01 -0.70 -1.29
C LEU A 51 -12.42 -1.81 -0.42
N GLU A 52 -11.65 -2.72 -1.00
CA GLU A 52 -11.02 -3.84 -0.31
C GLU A 52 -9.59 -3.53 0.18
N ASN A 53 -9.12 -2.28 0.03
CA ASN A 53 -7.75 -1.88 0.33
C ASN A 53 -6.71 -2.80 -0.34
N PHE A 54 -6.90 -3.14 -1.61
CA PHE A 54 -6.03 -4.02 -2.39
C PHE A 54 -5.77 -5.37 -1.70
N ALA A 55 -6.77 -5.93 -1.03
CA ALA A 55 -6.65 -7.17 -0.25
C ALA A 55 -6.10 -8.32 -1.09
N PHE A 56 -4.89 -8.76 -0.79
CA PHE A 56 -4.22 -9.87 -1.46
C PHE A 56 -3.02 -10.34 -0.64
N ASN A 57 -2.51 -11.55 -0.95
CA ASN A 57 -1.33 -12.12 -0.29
C ASN A 57 0.01 -11.62 -0.88
N THR A 58 -0.05 -10.76 -1.87
CA THR A 58 1.11 -10.14 -2.51
C THR A 58 0.92 -8.63 -2.49
N ALA A 59 1.96 -7.90 -2.09
CA ALA A 59 1.91 -6.45 -2.01
C ALA A 59 1.59 -5.81 -3.38
N PRO A 60 0.77 -4.76 -3.42
CA PRO A 60 0.54 -4.02 -4.65
C PRO A 60 1.84 -3.49 -5.26
N SER A 61 1.99 -3.64 -6.58
CA SER A 61 3.07 -3.00 -7.32
C SER A 61 2.82 -1.49 -7.46
N ASN A 62 3.87 -0.72 -7.66
CA ASN A 62 3.78 0.72 -7.86
C ASN A 62 3.02 1.45 -6.73
N GLY A 63 3.26 1.03 -5.48
CA GLY A 63 2.64 1.65 -4.31
C GLY A 63 3.00 3.12 -4.19
N ILE A 64 2.04 3.92 -3.72
CA ILE A 64 2.22 5.35 -3.46
C ILE A 64 2.23 5.57 -1.95
N GLU A 65 3.12 6.41 -1.47
CA GLU A 65 3.17 6.79 -0.05
C GLU A 65 1.79 7.18 0.48
N GLY A 66 1.38 6.53 1.56
CA GLY A 66 0.05 6.67 2.15
C GLY A 66 -0.98 5.68 1.63
N GLN A 67 -0.67 4.85 0.62
CA GLN A 67 -1.55 3.80 0.14
C GLN A 67 -1.74 2.72 1.19
N LEU A 68 -2.98 2.24 1.36
CA LEU A 68 -3.31 1.11 2.23
C LEU A 68 -3.30 -0.21 1.45
N TRP A 69 -2.90 -1.27 2.12
CA TRP A 69 -2.96 -2.64 1.63
C TRP A 69 -3.35 -3.59 2.76
N TYR A 70 -4.40 -4.37 2.53
CA TYR A 70 -4.76 -5.45 3.44
C TYR A 70 -4.04 -6.73 3.01
N ASP A 71 -2.96 -7.07 3.73
CA ASP A 71 -2.24 -8.32 3.53
C ASP A 71 -3.06 -9.47 4.11
N ASN A 72 -3.63 -10.31 3.23
CA ASN A 72 -4.44 -11.46 3.63
C ASN A 72 -3.65 -12.77 3.62
N THR A 73 -2.33 -12.71 3.78
CA THR A 73 -1.50 -13.91 3.98
C THR A 73 -2.00 -14.66 5.21
N GLY A 74 -2.36 -15.93 5.02
CA GLY A 74 -3.01 -16.73 6.06
C GLY A 74 -2.24 -16.78 7.38
N GLY A 75 -2.93 -16.45 8.48
CA GLY A 75 -2.36 -16.41 9.84
C GLY A 75 -1.66 -15.13 10.22
N ALA A 76 -1.58 -14.14 9.31
CA ALA A 76 -0.89 -12.87 9.56
C ALA A 76 -1.66 -11.68 8.95
N GLU A 77 -2.97 -11.80 8.85
CA GLU A 77 -3.82 -10.75 8.26
C GLU A 77 -3.56 -9.40 8.94
N THR A 78 -3.15 -8.42 8.15
CA THR A 78 -2.71 -7.12 8.68
C THR A 78 -2.99 -6.00 7.68
N LEU A 79 -3.55 -4.89 8.17
CA LEU A 79 -3.61 -3.67 7.40
C LEU A 79 -2.24 -3.00 7.40
N LYS A 80 -1.74 -2.69 6.21
CA LYS A 80 -0.44 -2.04 6.01
C LYS A 80 -0.60 -0.70 5.30
N VAL A 81 0.35 0.18 5.51
CA VAL A 81 0.49 1.45 4.79
C VAL A 81 1.86 1.52 4.13
N PHE A 82 1.92 2.07 2.92
CA PHE A 82 3.19 2.29 2.22
C PHE A 82 3.82 3.60 2.69
N ASP A 83 5.05 3.54 3.22
CA ASP A 83 5.77 4.71 3.74
C ASP A 83 6.61 5.45 2.67
N GLY A 84 6.50 5.02 1.42
CA GLY A 84 7.31 5.50 0.29
C GLY A 84 8.44 4.54 -0.08
N THR A 85 8.77 3.58 0.78
CA THR A 85 9.83 2.60 0.56
C THR A 85 9.35 1.18 0.90
N ASN A 86 8.64 1.02 2.02
CA ASN A 86 8.21 -0.27 2.55
C ASN A 86 6.73 -0.27 2.92
N TRP A 87 6.15 -1.46 2.94
CA TRP A 87 4.82 -1.70 3.51
C TRP A 87 4.96 -1.99 5.01
N VAL A 88 4.54 -1.05 5.84
CA VAL A 88 4.61 -1.14 7.31
C VAL A 88 3.23 -1.38 7.91
N SER A 89 3.17 -2.01 9.10
CA SER A 89 1.89 -2.24 9.77
C SER A 89 1.21 -0.91 10.15
N ALA A 90 -0.03 -0.73 9.74
CA ALA A 90 -0.82 0.45 10.11
C ALA A 90 -1.26 0.42 11.59
N ALA A 91 -1.29 -0.78 12.21
CA ALA A 91 -1.69 -0.93 13.61
C ALA A 91 -0.55 -0.66 14.61
N GLY A 92 0.69 -0.60 14.14
CA GLY A 92 1.87 -0.42 15.02
C GLY A 92 2.17 -1.56 15.97
N ILE A 93 1.36 -2.65 15.95
CA ILE A 93 1.55 -3.82 16.82
C ILE A 93 1.71 -5.05 15.92
N LYS A 94 2.86 -5.70 16.03
CA LYS A 94 3.14 -6.97 15.37
C LYS A 94 2.78 -8.13 16.32
N LYS A 95 2.25 -9.21 15.78
CA LYS A 95 1.97 -10.45 16.51
C LYS A 95 2.77 -11.57 15.86
N ALA A 96 3.63 -12.25 16.62
CA ALA A 96 4.44 -13.33 16.11
C ALA A 96 4.97 -14.21 17.26
N VAL A 97 5.34 -15.44 16.92
CA VAL A 97 6.00 -16.39 17.85
C VAL A 97 7.50 -16.10 18.02
N SER A 98 8.07 -15.29 17.14
CA SER A 98 9.48 -14.90 17.18
C SER A 98 9.63 -13.40 16.95
N ALA A 99 10.72 -12.83 17.45
CA ALA A 99 10.98 -11.41 17.31
C ALA A 99 10.98 -10.97 15.84
N PRO A 100 10.32 -9.84 15.50
CA PRO A 100 10.39 -9.26 14.18
C PRO A 100 11.83 -8.91 13.78
N ASP A 101 12.10 -8.94 12.47
CA ASP A 101 13.41 -8.56 11.95
C ASP A 101 13.70 -7.09 12.26
N VAL A 102 14.86 -6.83 12.84
CA VAL A 102 15.32 -5.48 13.20
C VAL A 102 15.42 -4.56 11.99
N SER A 103 15.68 -5.10 10.79
CA SER A 103 15.77 -4.32 9.55
C SER A 103 14.42 -3.76 9.09
N THR A 104 13.31 -4.35 9.57
CA THR A 104 11.94 -3.94 9.24
C THR A 104 11.21 -3.32 10.42
N SER A 105 11.87 -3.20 11.58
CA SER A 105 11.30 -2.64 12.80
C SER A 105 11.76 -1.21 12.99
N GLN A 106 10.85 -0.36 13.48
CA GLN A 106 11.13 1.04 13.76
C GLN A 106 11.10 1.29 15.28
N LEU A 107 11.86 2.30 15.70
CA LEU A 107 11.86 2.73 17.11
C LEU A 107 10.43 3.00 17.57
N GLY A 108 10.02 2.37 18.65
CA GLY A 108 8.67 2.50 19.19
C GLY A 108 7.68 1.44 18.71
N ASP A 109 8.07 0.55 17.77
CA ASP A 109 7.22 -0.57 17.35
C ASP A 109 6.96 -1.50 18.53
N LEU A 110 5.70 -1.96 18.63
CA LEU A 110 5.27 -2.94 19.60
C LEU A 110 5.19 -4.34 18.97
N TRP A 111 5.60 -5.34 19.71
CA TRP A 111 5.49 -6.74 19.32
C TRP A 111 4.89 -7.56 20.46
N VAL A 112 3.85 -8.34 20.15
CA VAL A 112 3.27 -9.32 21.07
C VAL A 112 3.84 -10.69 20.69
N ASP A 113 4.62 -11.26 21.61
CA ASP A 113 5.04 -12.66 21.57
C ASP A 113 3.83 -13.53 21.92
N THR A 114 3.33 -14.27 20.93
CA THR A 114 2.12 -15.08 21.12
C THR A 114 2.38 -16.39 21.85
N ASP A 115 3.62 -16.89 21.88
CA ASP A 115 3.99 -18.10 22.62
C ASP A 115 4.14 -17.81 24.10
N ASN A 116 4.83 -16.71 24.44
CA ASN A 116 5.10 -16.35 25.84
C ASN A 116 4.10 -15.34 26.41
N GLN A 117 3.15 -14.86 25.60
CA GLN A 117 2.13 -13.87 25.97
C GLN A 117 2.75 -12.59 26.57
N GLN A 118 3.84 -12.12 25.95
CA GLN A 118 4.58 -10.94 26.38
C GLN A 118 4.53 -9.82 25.35
N LEU A 119 4.51 -8.59 25.83
CA LEU A 119 4.58 -7.39 24.99
C LEU A 119 5.99 -6.82 25.04
N TYR A 120 6.57 -6.58 23.89
CA TYR A 120 7.89 -5.97 23.71
C TYR A 120 7.79 -4.64 22.97
N LEU A 121 8.71 -3.75 23.29
CA LEU A 121 8.93 -2.48 22.61
C LEU A 121 10.28 -2.52 21.90
N PHE A 122 10.31 -2.18 20.62
CA PHE A 122 11.57 -2.05 19.89
C PHE A 122 12.24 -0.72 20.24
N SER A 123 13.41 -0.81 20.89
CA SER A 123 14.18 0.34 21.39
C SER A 123 15.31 0.78 20.47
N GLY A 124 15.41 0.19 19.26
CA GLY A 124 16.41 0.59 18.26
C GLY A 124 17.69 -0.24 18.25
N SER A 125 17.74 -1.31 19.03
CA SER A 125 18.92 -2.20 19.06
C SER A 125 18.51 -3.65 19.20
#